data_85e3a359e8f3c63103ccd3c7535b1d33
#
_entry.id   85e3a359e8f3c63103ccd3c7535b1d33
#
_cell.length_a   1.000
_cell.length_b   1.000
_cell.length_c   1.000
_cell.angle_alpha   90.00
_cell.angle_beta   90.00
_cell.angle_gamma   90.00
#
_symmetry.space_group_name_H-M   'P 1'
#
loop_
_entity.id
_entity.type
_entity.pdbx_description
1 polymer ?
#
loop_
_entity_poly.entity_id
_entity_poly.type
_entity_poly.pdbx_seq_one_letter_code
_entity_poly.pdbx_strand_id
1 'polypeptide(L)'
;RFEQGKAWDPGRTRLMYTESHWTTSENNVLKNRTVVYRCADGTPFARKEINYTRSALAPEFSFNDVRFNYQEGLRWQNDRPELWFVRDSRRQQKLLGNSGTLVADAGFDVFVKNQWPALSAARRQSLQFAVPSRLTSYGFNLQRINSLPFNKEPAQSFKLSIDGWLGFIAPNLEITYSRNTKR
;
A
#
# COMPACT_ATOMS: atom_id res chain seq x y z
N ARG A 1 13.63 -12.51 -1.47
CA ARG A 1 13.21 -12.52 -0.06
C ARG A 1 11.76 -12.95 0.04
N PHE A 2 11.46 -13.80 1.02
CA PHE A 2 10.09 -14.25 1.33
C PHE A 2 9.62 -13.64 2.66
N GLU A 3 8.33 -13.24 2.71
CA GLU A 3 7.66 -12.76 3.92
C GLU A 3 6.20 -13.21 3.90
N GLN A 4 5.62 -13.40 5.07
CA GLN A 4 4.22 -13.76 5.20
C GLN A 4 3.48 -12.78 6.12
N GLY A 5 2.35 -12.26 5.66
CA GLY A 5 1.41 -11.47 6.41
C GLY A 5 0.17 -12.27 6.81
N LYS A 6 -0.51 -11.83 7.86
CA LYS A 6 -1.79 -12.39 8.33
C LYS A 6 -2.78 -11.25 8.55
N ALA A 7 -3.95 -11.36 7.97
CA ALA A 7 -5.06 -10.45 8.19
C ALA A 7 -6.07 -11.10 9.16
N TRP A 8 -6.41 -10.36 10.20
CA TRP A 8 -7.35 -10.79 11.23
C TRP A 8 -8.60 -9.93 11.19
N ASP A 9 -9.70 -10.46 11.72
CA ASP A 9 -10.88 -9.65 12.00
C ASP A 9 -10.58 -8.53 13.02
N PRO A 10 -11.42 -7.51 13.17
CA PRO A 10 -11.19 -6.41 14.11
C PRO A 10 -10.97 -6.87 15.57
N GLY A 11 -11.62 -7.96 15.98
CA GLY A 11 -11.46 -8.56 17.31
C GLY A 11 -10.21 -9.43 17.46
N ARG A 12 -9.45 -9.65 16.38
CA ARG A 12 -8.29 -10.56 16.32
C ARG A 12 -8.60 -12.00 16.74
N THR A 13 -9.84 -12.44 16.55
CA THR A 13 -10.30 -13.77 16.93
C THR A 13 -10.28 -14.73 15.77
N ARG A 14 -10.45 -14.24 14.53
CA ARG A 14 -10.52 -15.06 13.33
C ARG A 14 -9.51 -14.60 12.28
N LEU A 15 -8.69 -15.53 11.80
CA LEU A 15 -7.84 -15.32 10.63
C LEU A 15 -8.72 -15.17 9.39
N MET A 16 -8.64 -14.04 8.71
CA MET A 16 -9.40 -13.76 7.50
C MET A 16 -8.68 -14.29 6.25
N TYR A 17 -7.38 -13.99 6.14
CA TYR A 17 -6.55 -14.45 5.04
C TYR A 17 -5.05 -14.32 5.39
N THR A 18 -4.22 -14.91 4.56
CA THR A 18 -2.77 -14.76 4.59
C THR A 18 -2.26 -14.15 3.30
N GLU A 19 -1.14 -13.43 3.41
CA GLU A 19 -0.40 -12.88 2.27
C GLU A 19 0.99 -13.49 2.23
N SER A 20 1.38 -14.06 1.11
CA SER A 20 2.74 -14.53 0.87
C SER A 20 3.41 -13.60 -0.12
N HIS A 21 4.54 -13.00 0.27
CA HIS A 21 5.27 -12.00 -0.50
C HIS A 21 6.62 -12.57 -0.96
N TRP A 22 6.89 -12.55 -2.24
CA TRP A 22 8.20 -12.83 -2.83
C TRP A 22 8.73 -11.53 -3.43
N THR A 23 9.83 -11.04 -2.89
CA THR A 23 10.46 -9.79 -3.33
C THR A 23 11.82 -10.08 -3.94
N THR A 24 12.08 -9.55 -5.12
CA THR A 24 13.39 -9.55 -5.77
C THR A 24 14.02 -8.16 -5.68
N SER A 25 15.32 -8.13 -5.42
CA SER A 25 16.13 -6.92 -5.39
C SER A 25 17.46 -7.19 -6.10
N GLU A 26 17.98 -6.17 -6.73
CA GLU A 26 19.29 -6.18 -7.36
C GLU A 26 20.10 -5.00 -6.83
N ASN A 27 21.30 -5.23 -6.32
CA ASN A 27 22.13 -4.21 -5.67
C ASN A 27 21.37 -3.40 -4.60
N ASN A 28 20.57 -4.09 -3.76
CA ASN A 28 19.69 -3.50 -2.75
C ASN A 28 18.55 -2.60 -3.29
N VAL A 29 18.35 -2.55 -4.60
CA VAL A 29 17.24 -1.83 -5.23
C VAL A 29 16.09 -2.81 -5.48
N LEU A 30 14.90 -2.47 -5.00
CA LEU A 30 13.69 -3.26 -5.26
C LEU A 30 13.41 -3.34 -6.76
N LYS A 31 13.14 -4.53 -7.27
CA LYS A 31 12.78 -4.77 -8.68
C LYS A 31 11.32 -5.21 -8.80
N ASN A 32 10.98 -6.34 -8.21
CA ASN A 32 9.64 -6.90 -8.32
C ASN A 32 9.17 -7.47 -6.99
N ARG A 33 7.85 -7.53 -6.84
CA ARG A 33 7.20 -8.26 -5.75
C ARG A 33 5.98 -8.98 -6.30
N THR A 34 5.87 -10.26 -5.96
CA THR A 34 4.64 -11.05 -6.15
C THR A 34 3.99 -11.24 -4.79
N VAL A 35 2.67 -11.07 -4.71
CA VAL A 35 1.89 -11.36 -3.50
C VAL A 35 0.78 -12.34 -3.87
N VAL A 36 0.68 -13.42 -3.10
CA VAL A 36 -0.43 -14.38 -3.22
C VAL A 36 -1.25 -14.34 -1.94
N TYR A 37 -2.54 -14.12 -2.11
CA TYR A 37 -3.53 -14.06 -1.03
C TYR A 37 -4.23 -15.41 -0.92
N ARG A 38 -4.34 -15.94 0.30
CA ARG A 38 -4.99 -17.23 0.57
C ARG A 38 -6.01 -17.08 1.69
N CYS A 39 -7.15 -17.75 1.54
CA CYS A 39 -8.12 -17.94 2.61
C CYS A 39 -7.46 -18.62 3.82
N ALA A 40 -8.15 -18.67 4.95
CA ALA A 40 -7.66 -19.32 6.17
C ALA A 40 -7.37 -20.82 5.97
N ASP A 41 -8.06 -21.47 5.04
CA ASP A 41 -7.87 -22.88 4.66
C ASP A 41 -6.69 -23.09 3.68
N GLY A 42 -6.00 -22.02 3.27
CA GLY A 42 -4.87 -22.06 2.33
C GLY A 42 -5.25 -21.93 0.85
N THR A 43 -6.54 -21.91 0.50
CA THR A 43 -7.01 -21.75 -0.89
C THR A 43 -6.60 -20.37 -1.45
N PRO A 44 -5.86 -20.28 -2.55
CA PRO A 44 -5.50 -18.99 -3.15
C PRO A 44 -6.73 -18.34 -3.79
N PHE A 45 -6.90 -17.04 -3.56
CA PHE A 45 -8.02 -16.29 -4.13
C PHE A 45 -7.63 -15.02 -4.87
N ALA A 46 -6.44 -14.47 -4.58
CA ALA A 46 -5.98 -13.31 -5.30
C ALA A 46 -4.46 -13.31 -5.49
N ARG A 47 -3.99 -12.57 -6.49
CA ARG A 47 -2.58 -12.38 -6.80
C ARG A 47 -2.31 -10.94 -7.16
N LYS A 48 -1.15 -10.43 -6.73
CA LYS A 48 -0.64 -9.11 -7.08
C LYS A 48 0.78 -9.23 -7.61
N GLU A 49 1.04 -8.57 -8.72
CA GLU A 49 2.38 -8.39 -9.29
C GLU A 49 2.74 -6.91 -9.21
N ILE A 50 3.97 -6.61 -8.78
CA ILE A 50 4.45 -5.24 -8.58
C ILE A 50 5.82 -5.11 -9.22
N ASN A 51 6.00 -4.06 -10.02
CA ASN A 51 7.26 -3.71 -10.67
C ASN A 51 7.70 -2.31 -10.22
N TYR A 52 8.87 -2.22 -9.55
CA TYR A 52 9.42 -0.99 -9.00
C TYR A 52 10.39 -0.28 -9.95
N THR A 53 10.65 -0.84 -11.13
CA THR A 53 11.71 -0.36 -12.04
C THR A 53 11.52 1.11 -12.42
N ARG A 54 10.27 1.52 -12.66
CA ARG A 54 9.94 2.89 -13.07
C ARG A 54 9.87 3.86 -11.90
N SER A 55 9.22 3.45 -10.83
CA SER A 55 9.00 4.27 -9.64
C SER A 55 8.90 3.38 -8.41
N ALA A 56 9.70 3.69 -7.39
CA ALA A 56 9.61 3.00 -6.12
C ALA A 56 8.41 3.44 -5.29
N LEU A 57 7.94 4.69 -5.44
CA LEU A 57 6.81 5.25 -4.69
C LEU A 57 5.47 4.94 -5.37
N ALA A 58 5.42 4.93 -6.69
CA ALA A 58 4.23 4.57 -7.46
C ALA A 58 4.59 3.45 -8.45
N PRO A 59 4.90 2.23 -7.96
CA PRO A 59 5.27 1.12 -8.82
C PRO A 59 4.11 0.73 -9.73
N GLU A 60 4.44 0.18 -10.88
CA GLU A 60 3.44 -0.50 -11.69
C GLU A 60 2.95 -1.73 -10.93
N PHE A 61 1.66 -1.96 -10.95
CA PHE A 61 1.11 -3.17 -10.36
C PHE A 61 -0.16 -3.63 -11.06
N SER A 62 -0.43 -4.91 -10.93
CA SER A 62 -1.71 -5.53 -11.25
C SER A 62 -2.16 -6.40 -10.08
N PHE A 63 -3.40 -6.26 -9.69
CA PHE A 63 -4.08 -7.08 -8.69
C PHE A 63 -5.23 -7.82 -9.36
N ASN A 64 -5.40 -9.11 -9.08
CA ASN A 64 -6.49 -9.94 -9.57
C ASN A 64 -7.11 -10.74 -8.43
N ASP A 65 -8.40 -10.54 -8.16
CA ASP A 65 -9.20 -11.32 -7.21
C ASP A 65 -10.24 -12.15 -7.98
N VAL A 66 -10.00 -13.46 -8.03
CA VAL A 66 -10.86 -14.38 -8.80
C VAL A 66 -12.25 -14.57 -8.21
N ARG A 67 -12.44 -14.30 -6.91
CA ARG A 67 -13.74 -14.43 -6.24
C ARG A 67 -14.79 -13.45 -6.77
N PHE A 68 -14.33 -12.28 -7.21
CA PHE A 68 -15.17 -11.17 -7.63
C PHE A 68 -14.99 -10.82 -9.11
N ASN A 69 -14.22 -11.63 -9.85
CA ASN A 69 -13.80 -11.29 -11.22
C ASN A 69 -13.33 -9.83 -11.33
N TYR A 70 -12.51 -9.43 -10.36
CA TYR A 70 -12.06 -8.07 -10.18
C TYR A 70 -10.56 -7.95 -10.43
N GLN A 71 -10.18 -6.94 -11.19
CA GLN A 71 -8.77 -6.59 -11.42
C GLN A 71 -8.59 -5.08 -11.27
N GLU A 72 -7.43 -4.67 -10.81
CA GLU A 72 -7.04 -3.24 -10.77
C GLU A 72 -5.53 -3.08 -10.86
N GLY A 73 -5.08 -1.87 -11.18
CA GLY A 73 -3.66 -1.60 -11.19
C GLY A 73 -3.30 -0.19 -11.60
N LEU A 74 -1.99 0.01 -11.64
CA LEU A 74 -1.33 1.21 -12.14
C LEU A 74 -0.29 0.79 -13.17
N ARG A 75 -0.25 1.51 -14.29
CA ARG A 75 0.84 1.45 -15.28
C ARG A 75 1.29 2.85 -15.67
N TRP A 76 2.48 2.98 -16.20
CA TRP A 76 2.98 4.25 -16.71
C TRP A 76 2.84 4.33 -18.23
N GLN A 77 2.23 5.40 -18.73
CA GLN A 77 2.15 5.72 -20.15
C GLN A 77 2.80 7.08 -20.40
N ASN A 78 3.86 7.13 -21.19
CA ASN A 78 4.56 8.38 -21.54
C ASN A 78 4.76 9.31 -20.33
N ASP A 79 5.38 8.82 -19.27
CA ASP A 79 5.64 9.52 -18.00
C ASP A 79 4.41 9.94 -17.19
N ARG A 80 3.23 9.46 -17.55
CA ARG A 80 1.99 9.68 -16.80
C ARG A 80 1.45 8.39 -16.21
N PRO A 81 1.07 8.38 -14.94
CA PRO A 81 0.46 7.21 -14.33
C PRO A 81 -0.98 7.05 -14.82
N GLU A 82 -1.31 5.86 -15.29
CA GLU A 82 -2.66 5.46 -15.66
C GLU A 82 -3.18 4.46 -14.63
N LEU A 83 -4.30 4.80 -14.01
CA LEU A 83 -5.05 3.88 -13.17
C LEU A 83 -6.06 3.12 -14.03
N TRP A 84 -6.25 1.85 -13.73
CA TRP A 84 -7.24 1.03 -14.39
C TRP A 84 -7.86 0.01 -13.43
N PHE A 85 -9.10 -0.36 -13.71
CA PHE A 85 -9.73 -1.52 -13.08
C PHE A 85 -10.66 -2.24 -14.07
N VAL A 86 -10.94 -3.51 -13.78
CA VAL A 86 -11.93 -4.34 -14.48
C VAL A 86 -12.92 -4.84 -13.45
N ARG A 87 -14.20 -4.61 -13.71
CA ARG A 87 -15.32 -5.15 -12.94
C ARG A 87 -16.42 -5.55 -13.91
N ASP A 88 -17.04 -6.71 -13.70
CA ASP A 88 -18.09 -7.24 -14.57
C ASP A 88 -17.67 -7.25 -16.04
N SER A 89 -16.42 -7.68 -16.31
CA SER A 89 -15.80 -7.74 -17.63
C SER A 89 -15.66 -6.37 -18.35
N ARG A 90 -15.91 -5.26 -17.64
CA ARG A 90 -15.75 -3.90 -18.17
C ARG A 90 -14.48 -3.28 -17.63
N ARG A 91 -13.59 -2.89 -18.53
CA ARG A 91 -12.37 -2.14 -18.19
C ARG A 91 -12.66 -0.65 -18.21
N GLN A 92 -12.21 0.03 -17.16
CA GLN A 92 -12.15 1.48 -17.07
C GLN A 92 -10.72 1.90 -16.75
N GLN A 93 -10.31 3.04 -17.26
CA GLN A 93 -8.95 3.57 -17.07
C GLN A 93 -8.92 5.08 -17.16
N LYS A 94 -7.93 5.71 -16.51
CA LYS A 94 -7.73 7.15 -16.52
C LYS A 94 -6.29 7.51 -16.26
N LEU A 95 -5.76 8.40 -17.07
CA LEU A 95 -4.47 9.04 -16.81
C LEU A 95 -4.62 10.05 -15.66
N LEU A 96 -3.73 9.97 -14.68
CA LEU A 96 -3.68 10.97 -13.61
C LEU A 96 -2.89 12.20 -14.05
N GLY A 97 -3.29 13.34 -13.52
CA GLY A 97 -2.49 14.57 -13.58
C GLY A 97 -1.32 14.53 -12.59
N ASN A 98 -0.35 15.41 -12.80
CA ASN A 98 0.75 15.60 -11.85
C ASN A 98 0.28 16.45 -10.69
N SER A 99 0.17 15.87 -9.51
CA SER A 99 -0.17 16.58 -8.27
C SER A 99 0.57 15.94 -7.09
N GLY A 100 1.58 16.64 -6.58
CA GLY A 100 2.30 16.22 -5.39
C GLY A 100 3.05 14.90 -5.52
N THR A 101 3.41 14.30 -4.38
CA THR A 101 4.12 13.01 -4.33
C THR A 101 3.12 11.87 -4.48
N LEU A 102 3.05 11.29 -5.68
CA LEU A 102 2.20 10.12 -5.95
C LEU A 102 2.78 8.88 -5.27
N VAL A 103 1.93 8.19 -4.54
CA VAL A 103 2.21 6.91 -3.89
C VAL A 103 1.14 5.90 -4.29
N ALA A 104 1.54 4.69 -4.60
CA ALA A 104 0.61 3.63 -4.97
C ALA A 104 0.98 2.32 -4.30
N ASP A 105 -0.02 1.60 -3.81
CA ASP A 105 0.10 0.24 -3.27
C ASP A 105 1.33 0.07 -2.33
N ALA A 106 2.19 -0.89 -2.62
CA ALA A 106 3.39 -1.20 -1.82
C ALA A 106 4.48 -0.10 -1.84
N GLY A 107 4.33 0.94 -2.67
CA GLY A 107 5.15 2.15 -2.61
C GLY A 107 4.94 2.95 -1.33
N PHE A 108 3.85 2.70 -0.59
CA PHE A 108 3.60 3.32 0.70
C PHE A 108 4.69 2.99 1.72
N ASP A 109 5.14 1.73 1.79
CA ASP A 109 6.24 1.33 2.66
C ASP A 109 7.55 2.06 2.31
N VAL A 110 7.80 2.26 1.02
CA VAL A 110 8.97 3.01 0.55
C VAL A 110 8.86 4.48 0.95
N PHE A 111 7.67 5.08 0.82
CA PHE A 111 7.40 6.46 1.26
C PHE A 111 7.67 6.62 2.75
N VAL A 112 7.13 5.75 3.60
CA VAL A 112 7.34 5.81 5.05
C VAL A 112 8.83 5.73 5.40
N LYS A 113 9.57 4.81 4.78
CA LYS A 113 11.00 4.63 5.00
C LYS A 113 11.82 5.85 4.57
N ASN A 114 11.50 6.43 3.42
CA ASN A 114 12.16 7.63 2.92
C ASN A 114 11.88 8.86 3.81
N GLN A 115 10.66 8.96 4.34
CA GLN A 115 10.24 10.04 5.22
C GLN A 115 10.52 9.77 6.71
N TRP A 116 11.13 8.64 7.05
CA TRP A 116 11.36 8.23 8.43
C TRP A 116 12.04 9.29 9.30
N PRO A 117 13.10 9.99 8.88
CA PRO A 117 13.72 11.03 9.70
C PRO A 117 12.76 12.19 10.00
N ALA A 118 11.99 12.63 9.01
CA ALA A 118 11.02 13.72 9.16
C ALA A 118 9.86 13.30 10.07
N LEU A 119 9.32 12.10 9.86
CA LEU A 119 8.25 11.54 10.68
C LEU A 119 8.69 11.31 12.12
N SER A 120 9.92 10.83 12.34
CA SER A 120 10.48 10.65 13.69
C SER A 120 10.64 11.98 14.43
N ALA A 121 10.92 13.06 13.72
CA ALA A 121 10.94 14.43 14.23
C ALA A 121 9.54 15.06 14.34
N ALA A 122 8.48 14.25 14.31
CA ALA A 122 7.07 14.65 14.37
C ALA A 122 6.62 15.62 13.25
N ARG A 123 7.36 15.71 12.14
CA ARG A 123 6.97 16.52 10.98
C ARG A 123 5.94 15.77 10.15
N ARG A 124 4.81 16.39 9.92
CA ARG A 124 3.74 15.87 9.06
C ARG A 124 4.25 15.72 7.63
N GLN A 125 3.88 14.63 6.96
CA GLN A 125 4.19 14.35 5.57
C GLN A 125 2.93 14.16 4.77
N SER A 126 2.85 14.83 3.61
CA SER A 126 1.71 14.74 2.71
C SER A 126 2.04 13.88 1.49
N LEU A 127 1.04 13.15 0.99
CA LEU A 127 1.14 12.33 -0.21
C LEU A 127 -0.18 12.30 -0.98
N GLN A 128 -0.12 11.93 -2.26
CA GLN A 128 -1.26 11.61 -3.09
C GLN A 128 -1.32 10.08 -3.26
N PHE A 129 -2.30 9.42 -2.64
CA PHE A 129 -2.43 7.97 -2.74
C PHE A 129 -3.35 7.57 -3.89
N ALA A 130 -2.83 6.77 -4.82
CA ALA A 130 -3.56 6.29 -5.98
C ALA A 130 -4.58 5.22 -5.58
N VAL A 131 -5.82 5.36 -6.05
CA VAL A 131 -6.92 4.41 -5.82
C VAL A 131 -7.50 3.99 -7.17
N PRO A 132 -7.02 2.87 -7.76
CA PRO A 132 -7.44 2.44 -9.09
C PRO A 132 -8.93 2.22 -9.22
N SER A 133 -9.59 1.61 -8.25
CA SER A 133 -11.04 1.39 -8.24
C SER A 133 -11.89 2.68 -8.29
N ARG A 134 -11.26 3.84 -8.07
CA ARG A 134 -11.88 5.17 -8.16
C ARG A 134 -11.32 6.01 -9.29
N LEU A 135 -10.31 5.51 -10.02
CA LEU A 135 -9.59 6.21 -11.10
C LEU A 135 -9.11 7.61 -10.67
N THR A 136 -8.65 7.74 -9.44
CA THR A 136 -8.18 9.01 -8.87
C THR A 136 -7.14 8.78 -7.78
N SER A 137 -6.51 9.86 -7.35
CA SER A 137 -5.72 9.89 -6.12
C SER A 137 -6.37 10.77 -5.07
N TYR A 138 -6.14 10.46 -3.82
CA TYR A 138 -6.59 11.26 -2.67
C TYR A 138 -5.38 11.78 -1.90
N GLY A 139 -5.48 13.02 -1.43
CA GLY A 139 -4.51 13.60 -0.53
C GLY A 139 -4.59 12.96 0.85
N PHE A 140 -3.45 12.52 1.36
CA PHE A 140 -3.31 12.00 2.72
C PHE A 140 -2.20 12.72 3.46
N ASN A 141 -2.36 12.76 4.76
CA ASN A 141 -1.35 13.24 5.69
C ASN A 141 -0.93 12.11 6.62
N LEU A 142 0.35 11.91 6.74
CA LEU A 142 0.97 10.96 7.65
C LEU A 142 1.66 11.71 8.78
N GLN A 143 1.33 11.37 10.02
CA GLN A 143 1.87 12.01 11.21
C GLN A 143 2.17 10.97 12.28
N ARG A 144 3.28 11.16 12.99
CA ARG A 144 3.63 10.34 14.15
C ARG A 144 2.61 10.52 15.26
N ILE A 145 2.24 9.39 15.89
CA ILE A 145 1.45 9.35 17.13
C ILE A 145 2.21 8.60 18.21
N ASN A 146 1.70 8.65 19.44
CA ASN A 146 2.25 7.86 20.53
C ASN A 146 2.18 6.38 20.19
N SER A 147 3.24 5.67 20.50
CA SER A 147 3.39 4.25 20.15
C SER A 147 3.58 3.43 21.41
N LEU A 148 2.87 2.33 21.51
CA LEU A 148 3.16 1.28 22.46
C LEU A 148 4.15 0.28 21.83
N PRO A 149 4.96 -0.41 22.63
CA PRO A 149 5.77 -1.52 22.12
C PRO A 149 4.88 -2.54 21.41
N PHE A 150 5.34 -3.04 20.28
CA PHE A 150 4.66 -4.10 19.54
C PHE A 150 5.50 -5.37 19.62
N ASN A 151 4.90 -6.49 20.06
CA ASN A 151 5.60 -7.76 20.27
C ASN A 151 6.88 -7.62 21.14
N LYS A 152 6.84 -6.78 22.18
CA LYS A 152 7.97 -6.46 23.07
C LYS A 152 9.13 -5.73 22.39
N GLU A 153 8.97 -5.28 21.14
CA GLU A 153 9.96 -4.49 20.42
C GLU A 153 9.58 -3.00 20.39
N PRO A 154 10.58 -2.09 20.36
CA PRO A 154 10.33 -0.68 20.14
C PRO A 154 9.60 -0.44 18.82
N ALA A 155 8.44 0.19 18.88
CA ALA A 155 7.61 0.47 17.72
C ALA A 155 7.44 1.97 17.50
N GLN A 156 7.04 2.33 16.29
CA GLN A 156 6.64 3.67 15.90
C GLN A 156 5.32 3.63 15.17
N SER A 157 4.31 4.31 15.70
CA SER A 157 2.99 4.39 15.09
C SER A 157 2.79 5.71 14.37
N PHE A 158 2.07 5.64 13.26
CA PHE A 158 1.69 6.77 12.44
C PHE A 158 0.18 6.74 12.21
N LYS A 159 -0.41 7.93 12.21
CA LYS A 159 -1.78 8.14 11.80
C LYS A 159 -1.80 8.62 10.37
N LEU A 160 -2.53 7.91 9.51
CA LEU A 160 -2.84 8.31 8.15
C LEU A 160 -4.26 8.89 8.12
N SER A 161 -4.40 10.13 7.70
CA SER A 161 -5.69 10.82 7.59
C SER A 161 -5.87 11.37 6.19
N ILE A 162 -7.10 11.33 5.66
CA ILE A 162 -7.45 11.95 4.38
C ILE A 162 -7.39 13.46 4.54
N ASP A 163 -6.85 14.15 3.54
CA ASP A 163 -6.79 15.60 3.50
C ASP A 163 -8.14 16.21 3.11
N GLY A 164 -8.40 17.45 3.61
CA GLY A 164 -9.61 18.19 3.32
C GLY A 164 -10.87 17.71 4.08
N TRP A 165 -12.05 18.11 3.61
CA TRP A 165 -13.32 17.86 4.28
C TRP A 165 -13.70 16.36 4.40
N LEU A 166 -13.21 15.51 3.50
CA LEU A 166 -13.42 14.07 3.58
C LEU A 166 -12.74 13.46 4.81
N GLY A 167 -11.70 14.09 5.35
CA GLY A 167 -11.01 13.65 6.57
C GLY A 167 -11.90 13.70 7.83
N PHE A 168 -13.01 14.46 7.82
CA PHE A 168 -13.96 14.48 8.93
C PHE A 168 -14.90 13.25 8.95
N ILE A 169 -15.05 12.57 7.83
CA ILE A 169 -16.03 11.48 7.65
C ILE A 169 -15.30 10.14 7.55
N ALA A 170 -14.08 10.11 7.01
CA ALA A 170 -13.32 8.89 6.83
C ALA A 170 -12.60 8.46 8.13
N PRO A 171 -12.60 7.17 8.47
CA PRO A 171 -11.85 6.69 9.63
C PRO A 171 -10.35 6.90 9.39
N ASN A 172 -9.64 7.30 10.45
CA ASN A 172 -8.19 7.35 10.43
C ASN A 172 -7.61 5.94 10.44
N LEU A 173 -6.54 5.73 9.69
CA LEU A 173 -5.80 4.48 9.71
C LEU A 173 -4.54 4.65 10.58
N GLU A 174 -4.35 3.72 11.50
CA GLU A 174 -3.13 3.65 12.30
C GLU A 174 -2.23 2.54 11.77
N ILE A 175 -0.95 2.87 11.60
CA ILE A 175 0.05 1.95 11.06
C ILE A 175 1.24 1.94 12.00
N THR A 176 1.66 0.76 12.43
CA THR A 176 2.77 0.58 13.36
C THR A 176 3.91 -0.17 12.71
N TYR A 177 5.11 0.38 12.85
CA TYR A 177 6.36 -0.20 12.36
C TYR A 177 7.30 -0.52 13.51
N SER A 178 8.04 -1.61 13.41
CA SER A 178 9.22 -1.83 14.24
C SER A 178 10.25 -0.73 13.97
N ARG A 179 10.82 -0.12 15.02
CA ARG A 179 11.89 0.88 14.88
C ARG A 179 13.17 0.29 14.33
N ASN A 180 13.43 -0.97 14.64
CA ASN A 180 14.66 -1.66 14.25
C ASN A 180 14.66 -1.99 12.77
N THR A 181 13.56 -2.55 12.26
CA THR A 181 13.46 -3.04 10.88
C THR A 181 12.72 -2.09 9.95
N LYS A 182 11.99 -1.10 10.50
CA LYS A 182 11.08 -0.21 9.76
C LYS A 182 10.05 -0.99 8.93
N ARG A 183 9.43 -2.00 9.59
CA ARG A 183 8.44 -2.93 9.01
C ARG A 183 7.32 -3.19 10.00
#